data_add7fa7351e28fa06dadd4250c7de752
#
_entry.id   add7fa7351e28fa06dadd4250c7de752
#
_cell.length_a   1.000
_cell.length_b   1.000
_cell.length_c   1.000
_cell.angle_alpha   90.00
_cell.angle_beta   90.00
_cell.angle_gamma   90.00
#
_symmetry.space_group_name_H-M   'P 1'
#
loop_
_entity.id
_entity.type
_entity.pdbx_description
1 polymer ?
#
loop_
_entity_poly.entity_id
_entity_poly.type
_entity_poly.pdbx_seq_one_letter_code
_entity_poly.pdbx_strand_id
1 'polypeptide(L)'
;MTTLLQISDAHFGTEQPPVVQALLQLARDQAPDLVVMSGDITQRARRSQFKAARAFIDRLKPAALLTIPGNHDIPLFNLALRAFAPYSNYSRAFGKNLEPLFESANLLVIGVNTTRPYKHVDGELSPQQIERVADRLRRAAPSQLRI
;
A
#
# COMPACT_ATOMS: atom_id res chain seq x y z
N MET A 1 23.43 2.97 -1.91
CA MET A 1 22.30 3.89 -2.17
C MET A 1 21.04 3.04 -2.08
N THR A 2 19.98 3.46 -1.37
CA THR A 2 18.74 2.70 -1.26
C THR A 2 17.75 3.23 -2.29
N THR A 3 17.22 2.33 -3.12
CA THR A 3 16.24 2.65 -4.16
C THR A 3 14.84 2.25 -3.70
N LEU A 4 13.90 3.20 -3.70
CA LEU A 4 12.50 2.99 -3.40
C LEU A 4 11.68 3.21 -4.68
N LEU A 5 10.83 2.25 -5.02
CA LEU A 5 9.82 2.36 -6.07
C LEU A 5 8.43 2.51 -5.43
N GLN A 6 7.80 3.66 -5.62
CA GLN A 6 6.42 3.86 -5.21
C GLN A 6 5.47 3.64 -6.39
N ILE A 7 4.41 2.87 -6.15
CA ILE A 7 3.32 2.61 -7.09
C ILE A 7 2.02 3.04 -6.38
N SER A 8 1.42 4.12 -6.86
CA SER A 8 0.15 4.65 -6.36
C SER A 8 -0.95 4.41 -7.37
N ASP A 9 -2.18 4.27 -6.91
CA ASP A 9 -3.40 4.28 -7.73
C ASP A 9 -3.36 3.25 -8.89
N ALA A 10 -2.91 2.05 -8.60
CA ALA A 10 -2.75 1.01 -9.61
C ALA A 10 -4.09 0.50 -10.19
N HIS A 11 -5.18 0.65 -9.46
CA HIS A 11 -6.57 0.35 -9.85
C HIS A 11 -6.72 -0.98 -10.60
N PHE A 12 -6.17 -2.08 -10.07
CA PHE A 12 -6.33 -3.41 -10.66
C PHE A 12 -7.80 -3.72 -10.91
N GLY A 13 -8.09 -4.14 -12.14
CA GLY A 13 -9.44 -4.29 -12.73
C GLY A 13 -9.72 -3.27 -13.83
N THR A 14 -8.83 -2.29 -14.03
CA THR A 14 -8.84 -1.33 -15.15
C THR A 14 -7.42 -1.12 -15.71
N GLU A 15 -6.48 -1.97 -15.29
CA GLU A 15 -5.09 -1.90 -15.69
C GLU A 15 -4.90 -2.05 -17.20
N GLN A 16 -3.94 -1.33 -17.75
CA GLN A 16 -3.55 -1.41 -19.16
C GLN A 16 -2.34 -2.33 -19.30
N PRO A 17 -2.43 -3.48 -20.00
CA PRO A 17 -1.34 -4.45 -20.11
C PRO A 17 0.01 -3.86 -20.54
N PRO A 18 0.09 -2.93 -21.52
CA PRO A 18 1.37 -2.32 -21.88
C PRO A 18 2.02 -1.53 -20.74
N VAL A 19 1.21 -0.81 -19.94
CA VAL A 19 1.69 -0.04 -18.78
C VAL A 19 2.21 -0.98 -17.70
N VAL A 20 1.50 -2.07 -17.43
CA VAL A 20 1.94 -3.10 -16.46
C VAL A 20 3.27 -3.73 -16.89
N GLN A 21 3.45 -4.01 -18.20
CA GLN A 21 4.71 -4.57 -18.71
C GLN A 21 5.86 -3.56 -18.58
N ALA A 22 5.64 -2.29 -18.92
CA ALA A 22 6.63 -1.23 -18.78
C ALA A 22 7.07 -1.05 -17.33
N LEU A 23 6.11 -1.08 -16.38
CA LEU A 23 6.41 -0.97 -14.96
C LEU A 23 7.22 -2.17 -14.43
N LEU A 24 6.88 -3.39 -14.88
CA LEU A 24 7.65 -4.59 -14.54
C LEU A 24 9.07 -4.53 -15.11
N GLN A 25 9.25 -3.98 -16.31
CA GLN A 25 10.58 -3.78 -16.89
C GLN A 25 11.38 -2.74 -16.10
N LEU A 26 10.76 -1.58 -15.82
CA LEU A 26 11.38 -0.54 -14.99
C LEU A 26 11.85 -1.10 -13.63
N ALA A 27 11.02 -1.87 -12.97
CA ALA A 27 11.37 -2.46 -11.67
C ALA A 27 12.55 -3.46 -11.79
N ARG A 28 12.62 -4.24 -12.88
CA ARG A 28 13.78 -5.12 -13.13
C ARG A 28 15.05 -4.32 -13.34
N ASP A 29 14.97 -3.24 -14.12
CA ASP A 29 16.13 -2.41 -14.49
C ASP A 29 16.67 -1.63 -13.27
N GLN A 30 15.76 -1.16 -12.41
CA GLN A 30 16.11 -0.37 -11.23
C GLN A 30 16.41 -1.22 -9.99
N ALA A 31 15.98 -2.49 -9.96
CA ALA A 31 16.15 -3.43 -8.85
C ALA A 31 15.90 -2.77 -7.46
N PRO A 32 14.70 -2.21 -7.19
CA PRO A 32 14.45 -1.44 -5.97
C PRO A 32 14.59 -2.30 -4.72
N ASP A 33 15.20 -1.74 -3.68
CA ASP A 33 15.32 -2.35 -2.35
C ASP A 33 13.96 -2.43 -1.64
N LEU A 34 13.08 -1.47 -1.93
CA LEU A 34 11.73 -1.40 -1.39
C LEU A 34 10.73 -1.00 -2.46
N VAL A 35 9.64 -1.75 -2.56
CA VAL A 35 8.43 -1.35 -3.32
C VAL A 35 7.34 -0.94 -2.33
N VAL A 36 6.74 0.21 -2.55
CA VAL A 36 5.61 0.74 -1.78
C VAL A 36 4.40 0.82 -2.70
N MET A 37 3.32 0.12 -2.37
CA MET A 37 2.01 0.29 -3.00
C MET A 37 1.13 1.15 -2.09
N SER A 38 0.91 2.41 -2.48
CA SER A 38 0.29 3.42 -1.63
C SER A 38 -1.12 3.77 -2.09
N GLY A 39 -2.08 2.98 -1.65
CA GLY A 39 -3.51 3.25 -1.85
C GLY A 39 -4.04 2.85 -3.23
N ASP A 40 -5.35 2.72 -3.30
CA ASP A 40 -6.16 2.42 -4.49
C ASP A 40 -5.57 1.32 -5.38
N ILE A 41 -5.16 0.24 -4.71
CA ILE A 41 -4.55 -0.93 -5.36
C ILE A 41 -5.57 -1.56 -6.31
N THR A 42 -6.85 -1.57 -5.92
CA THR A 42 -7.94 -2.14 -6.71
C THR A 42 -8.98 -1.09 -7.10
N GLN A 43 -9.68 -1.31 -8.21
CA GLN A 43 -10.74 -0.40 -8.63
C GLN A 43 -12.02 -0.51 -7.77
N ARG A 44 -12.36 -1.68 -7.23
CA ARG A 44 -13.64 -1.93 -6.52
C ARG A 44 -13.55 -2.95 -5.39
N ALA A 45 -12.40 -3.13 -4.78
CA ALA A 45 -12.17 -4.09 -3.70
C ALA A 45 -12.64 -5.53 -3.97
N ARG A 46 -12.70 -5.97 -5.24
CA ARG A 46 -13.10 -7.33 -5.61
C ARG A 46 -11.96 -8.33 -5.38
N ARG A 47 -12.30 -9.55 -4.97
CA ARG A 47 -11.31 -10.62 -4.78
C ARG A 47 -10.45 -10.88 -6.03
N SER A 48 -11.06 -10.84 -7.22
CA SER A 48 -10.35 -11.00 -8.50
C SER A 48 -9.33 -9.91 -8.73
N GLN A 49 -9.62 -8.67 -8.35
CA GLN A 49 -8.74 -7.52 -8.50
C GLN A 49 -7.55 -7.62 -7.54
N PHE A 50 -7.79 -7.98 -6.27
CA PHE A 50 -6.71 -8.28 -5.32
C PHE A 50 -5.84 -9.47 -5.77
N LYS A 51 -6.45 -10.49 -6.40
CA LYS A 51 -5.70 -11.61 -6.98
C LYS A 51 -4.80 -11.13 -8.13
N ALA A 52 -5.29 -10.24 -9.00
CA ALA A 52 -4.49 -9.65 -10.07
C ALA A 52 -3.34 -8.79 -9.52
N ALA A 53 -3.60 -7.95 -8.51
CA ALA A 53 -2.58 -7.18 -7.83
C ALA A 53 -1.51 -8.09 -7.19
N ARG A 54 -1.92 -9.18 -6.55
CA ARG A 54 -0.98 -10.14 -5.96
C ARG A 54 -0.12 -10.82 -7.04
N ALA A 55 -0.73 -11.25 -8.15
CA ALA A 55 0.00 -11.84 -9.27
C ALA A 55 1.00 -10.85 -9.91
N PHE A 56 0.68 -9.57 -9.94
CA PHE A 56 1.62 -8.52 -10.34
C PHE A 56 2.82 -8.45 -9.39
N ILE A 57 2.59 -8.40 -8.07
CA ILE A 57 3.67 -8.38 -7.07
C ILE A 57 4.54 -9.65 -7.16
N ASP A 58 3.93 -10.81 -7.37
CA ASP A 58 4.67 -12.08 -7.53
C ASP A 58 5.58 -12.08 -8.77
N ARG A 59 5.21 -11.34 -9.83
CA ARG A 59 6.04 -11.09 -11.02
C ARG A 59 7.10 -10.03 -10.79
N LEU A 60 6.80 -9.02 -9.98
CA LEU A 60 7.70 -7.95 -9.62
C LEU A 60 8.85 -8.46 -8.74
N LYS A 61 8.58 -9.43 -7.85
CA LYS A 61 9.54 -10.05 -6.92
C LYS A 61 10.35 -9.02 -6.11
N PRO A 62 9.71 -8.07 -5.43
CA PRO A 62 10.43 -7.05 -4.68
C PRO A 62 11.24 -7.68 -3.52
N ALA A 63 12.41 -7.11 -3.20
CA ALA A 63 13.19 -7.50 -2.04
C ALA A 63 12.44 -7.20 -0.73
N ALA A 64 11.74 -6.06 -0.67
CA ALA A 64 10.81 -5.71 0.39
C ALA A 64 9.56 -5.07 -0.20
N LEU A 65 8.41 -5.32 0.42
CA LEU A 65 7.11 -4.78 0.00
C LEU A 65 6.39 -4.13 1.18
N LEU A 66 5.90 -2.92 0.96
CA LEU A 66 5.04 -2.20 1.87
C LEU A 66 3.74 -1.85 1.13
N THR A 67 2.59 -2.21 1.71
CA THR A 67 1.28 -1.93 1.11
C THR A 67 0.39 -1.22 2.10
N ILE A 68 -0.32 -0.20 1.67
CA ILE A 68 -1.38 0.48 2.42
C ILE A 68 -2.65 0.55 1.57
N PRO A 69 -3.84 0.35 2.16
CA PRO A 69 -5.08 0.42 1.40
C PRO A 69 -5.47 1.87 1.08
N GLY A 70 -6.12 2.05 -0.08
CA GLY A 70 -6.86 3.25 -0.44
C GLY A 70 -8.37 3.10 -0.24
N ASN A 71 -9.14 4.13 -0.55
CA ASN A 71 -10.59 4.10 -0.40
C ASN A 71 -11.26 3.13 -1.40
N HIS A 72 -10.68 2.91 -2.58
CA HIS A 72 -11.13 1.92 -3.56
C HIS A 72 -10.87 0.47 -3.14
N ASP A 73 -10.02 0.25 -2.13
CA ASP A 73 -9.74 -1.08 -1.56
C ASP A 73 -10.77 -1.49 -0.48
N ILE A 74 -11.70 -0.60 -0.15
CA ILE A 74 -12.86 -0.85 0.70
C ILE A 74 -14.10 -1.09 -0.18
N PRO A 75 -14.91 -2.16 0.04
CA PRO A 75 -16.10 -2.44 -0.75
C PRO A 75 -17.07 -1.25 -0.77
N LEU A 76 -17.42 -0.75 -1.97
CA LEU A 76 -18.34 0.38 -2.12
C LEU A 76 -19.79 -0.07 -2.08
N PHE A 77 -20.13 -1.15 -2.79
CA PHE A 77 -21.52 -1.58 -2.99
C PHE A 77 -21.96 -2.69 -2.03
N ASN A 78 -21.04 -3.42 -1.44
CA ASN A 78 -21.36 -4.43 -0.42
C ASN A 78 -21.35 -3.77 0.96
N LEU A 79 -22.49 -3.20 1.35
CA LEU A 79 -22.62 -2.45 2.60
C LEU A 79 -22.36 -3.31 3.83
N ALA A 80 -22.79 -4.58 3.82
CA ALA A 80 -22.53 -5.50 4.93
C ALA A 80 -21.02 -5.74 5.09
N LEU A 81 -20.32 -6.05 4.00
CA LEU A 81 -18.87 -6.24 4.04
C LEU A 81 -18.14 -4.96 4.44
N ARG A 82 -18.61 -3.80 3.94
CA ARG A 82 -18.07 -2.49 4.29
C ARG A 82 -18.22 -2.17 5.78
N ALA A 83 -19.36 -2.52 6.38
CA ALA A 83 -19.64 -2.25 7.79
C ALA A 83 -18.89 -3.20 8.73
N PHE A 84 -18.87 -4.51 8.42
CA PHE A 84 -18.40 -5.53 9.36
C PHE A 84 -16.99 -6.07 9.09
N ALA A 85 -16.51 -5.99 7.84
CA ALA A 85 -15.20 -6.51 7.48
C ALA A 85 -14.57 -5.73 6.29
N PRO A 86 -14.41 -4.40 6.39
CA PRO A 86 -14.06 -3.51 5.27
C PRO A 86 -12.76 -3.90 4.57
N TYR A 87 -11.77 -4.35 5.31
CA TYR A 87 -10.45 -4.71 4.80
C TYR A 87 -10.25 -6.22 4.57
N SER A 88 -11.32 -7.04 4.62
CA SER A 88 -11.17 -8.50 4.57
C SER A 88 -10.53 -9.01 3.27
N ASN A 89 -10.88 -8.44 2.12
CA ASN A 89 -10.31 -8.80 0.84
C ASN A 89 -8.86 -8.32 0.70
N TYR A 90 -8.56 -7.10 1.16
CA TYR A 90 -7.21 -6.57 1.25
C TYR A 90 -6.33 -7.46 2.16
N SER A 91 -6.80 -7.73 3.37
CA SER A 91 -6.05 -8.52 4.36
C SER A 91 -5.75 -9.95 3.90
N ARG A 92 -6.62 -10.51 3.07
CA ARG A 92 -6.39 -11.83 2.46
C ARG A 92 -5.24 -11.79 1.43
N ALA A 93 -5.07 -10.68 0.72
CA ALA A 93 -4.05 -10.52 -0.30
C ALA A 93 -2.70 -10.08 0.27
N PHE A 94 -2.71 -9.14 1.24
CA PHE A 94 -1.52 -8.43 1.69
C PHE A 94 -1.23 -8.55 3.20
N GLY A 95 -2.11 -9.24 3.95
CA GLY A 95 -1.96 -9.37 5.40
C GLY A 95 -2.81 -8.36 6.17
N LYS A 96 -2.88 -8.56 7.49
CA LYS A 96 -3.76 -7.78 8.37
C LYS A 96 -3.17 -6.44 8.80
N ASN A 97 -1.88 -6.22 8.56
CA ASN A 97 -1.23 -4.97 8.93
C ASN A 97 -1.57 -3.89 7.88
N LEU A 98 -2.40 -2.93 8.27
CA LEU A 98 -2.83 -1.82 7.41
C LEU A 98 -1.88 -0.61 7.50
N GLU A 99 -0.93 -0.65 8.42
CA GLU A 99 0.02 0.43 8.72
C GLU A 99 1.43 -0.15 8.88
N PRO A 100 1.96 -0.73 7.78
CA PRO A 100 3.27 -1.35 7.82
C PRO A 100 4.38 -0.32 7.98
N LEU A 101 5.52 -0.80 8.47
CA LEU A 101 6.72 0.00 8.64
C LEU A 101 7.89 -0.74 8.01
N PHE A 102 8.73 -0.01 7.30
CA PHE A 102 10.03 -0.48 6.82
C PHE A 102 11.13 0.37 7.44
N GLU A 103 12.16 -0.27 7.95
CA GLU A 103 13.30 0.41 8.54
C GLU A 103 14.60 -0.27 8.15
N SER A 104 15.56 0.53 7.72
CA SER A 104 16.94 0.14 7.44
C SER A 104 17.91 1.14 8.06
N ALA A 105 19.19 0.95 7.91
CA ALA A 105 20.21 1.87 8.46
C ALA A 105 20.07 3.31 7.95
N ASN A 106 19.52 3.51 6.74
CA ASN A 106 19.45 4.81 6.08
C ASN A 106 18.04 5.23 5.62
N LEU A 107 17.02 4.40 5.87
CA LEU A 107 15.65 4.67 5.42
C LEU A 107 14.63 4.20 6.47
N LEU A 108 13.69 5.09 6.80
CA LEU A 108 12.50 4.81 7.58
C LEU A 108 11.26 5.16 6.76
N VAL A 109 10.41 4.19 6.46
CA VAL A 109 9.12 4.39 5.77
C VAL A 109 7.98 3.97 6.68
N ILE A 110 7.05 4.88 6.94
CA ILE A 110 5.92 4.68 7.85
C ILE A 110 4.62 4.68 7.05
N GLY A 111 4.02 3.52 6.87
CA GLY A 111 2.69 3.40 6.31
C GLY A 111 1.62 3.88 7.29
N VAL A 112 0.70 4.72 6.81
CA VAL A 112 -0.42 5.23 7.62
C VAL A 112 -1.72 5.01 6.86
N ASN A 113 -2.64 4.25 7.45
CA ASN A 113 -3.96 4.03 6.88
C ASN A 113 -4.90 5.20 7.18
N THR A 114 -5.10 6.06 6.19
CA THR A 114 -6.01 7.21 6.28
C THR A 114 -7.43 6.87 5.90
N THR A 115 -7.69 5.67 5.35
CA THR A 115 -9.04 5.28 4.92
C THR A 115 -9.96 5.00 6.11
N ARG A 116 -11.26 5.28 5.91
CA ARG A 116 -12.31 5.00 6.90
C ARG A 116 -13.50 4.34 6.20
N PRO A 117 -14.07 3.25 6.75
CA PRO A 117 -15.21 2.57 6.13
C PRO A 117 -16.45 3.45 5.96
N TYR A 118 -16.63 4.45 6.83
CA TYR A 118 -17.76 5.39 6.79
C TYR A 118 -17.52 6.60 5.88
N LYS A 119 -16.30 6.78 5.34
CA LYS A 119 -15.96 7.85 4.37
C LYS A 119 -15.67 7.27 3.00
N HIS A 120 -16.04 7.99 1.95
CA HIS A 120 -15.84 7.54 0.57
C HIS A 120 -14.58 8.11 -0.08
N VAL A 121 -14.22 9.34 0.26
CA VAL A 121 -13.15 10.09 -0.43
C VAL A 121 -12.13 10.69 0.53
N ASP A 122 -12.56 11.26 1.64
CA ASP A 122 -11.64 11.97 2.53
C ASP A 122 -10.87 11.02 3.43
N GLY A 123 -9.55 11.17 3.45
CA GLY A 123 -8.70 10.52 4.43
C GLY A 123 -8.85 11.14 5.82
N GLU A 124 -8.56 10.38 6.86
CA GLU A 124 -8.61 10.83 8.24
C GLU A 124 -7.48 10.24 9.06
N LEU A 125 -6.82 11.06 9.85
CA LEU A 125 -5.84 10.63 10.84
C LEU A 125 -6.45 10.72 12.24
N SER A 126 -6.35 9.66 13.02
CA SER A 126 -6.68 9.73 14.44
C SER A 126 -5.55 10.36 15.25
N PRO A 127 -5.84 10.95 16.42
CA PRO A 127 -4.80 11.45 17.32
C PRO A 127 -3.73 10.39 17.65
N GLN A 128 -4.16 9.14 17.83
CA GLN A 128 -3.25 8.02 18.12
C GLN A 128 -2.32 7.70 16.94
N GLN A 129 -2.80 7.80 15.69
CA GLN A 129 -1.95 7.65 14.51
C GLN A 129 -0.91 8.76 14.44
N ILE A 130 -1.34 10.01 14.68
CA ILE A 130 -0.44 11.18 14.68
C ILE A 130 0.67 11.01 15.73
N GLU A 131 0.30 10.64 16.97
CA GLU A 131 1.25 10.45 18.05
C GLU A 131 2.25 9.32 17.75
N ARG A 132 1.74 8.17 17.27
CA ARG A 132 2.57 7.03 16.86
C ARG A 132 3.59 7.41 15.78
N VAL A 133 3.15 8.14 14.75
CA VAL A 133 4.04 8.60 13.67
C VAL A 133 5.08 9.58 14.22
N ALA A 134 4.64 10.56 15.01
CA ALA A 134 5.53 11.53 15.64
C ALA A 134 6.60 10.85 16.51
N ASP A 135 6.21 9.85 17.31
CA ASP A 135 7.14 9.08 18.14
C ASP A 135 8.16 8.29 17.31
N ARG A 136 7.72 7.68 16.22
CA ARG A 136 8.64 6.97 15.32
C ARG A 136 9.64 7.94 14.66
N LEU A 137 9.16 9.08 14.20
CA LEU A 137 10.02 10.10 13.58
C LEU A 137 11.04 10.67 14.57
N ARG A 138 10.64 10.89 15.84
CA ARG A 138 11.58 11.36 16.88
C ARG A 138 12.68 10.35 17.21
N ARG A 139 12.36 9.04 17.14
CA ARG A 139 13.31 7.95 17.44
C ARG A 139 14.15 7.55 16.23
N ALA A 140 13.84 8.05 15.05
CA ALA A 140 14.60 7.74 13.84
C ALA A 140 16.05 8.25 13.96
N ALA A 141 17.00 7.44 13.49
CA ALA A 141 18.40 7.83 13.49
C ALA A 141 18.62 9.09 12.60
N PRO A 142 19.55 9.99 12.96
CA PRO A 142 19.84 11.18 12.16
C PRO A 142 20.21 10.87 10.70
N SER A 143 20.79 9.70 10.45
CA SER A 143 21.19 9.22 9.12
C SER A 143 20.05 8.70 8.26
N GLN A 144 18.87 8.46 8.86
CA GLN A 144 17.72 7.89 8.12
C GLN A 144 16.96 8.99 7.37
N LEU A 145 16.75 8.77 6.07
CA LEU A 145 15.70 9.44 5.32
C LEU A 145 14.34 8.97 5.86
N ARG A 146 13.41 9.88 6.10
CA ARG A 146 12.09 9.61 6.67
C ARG A 146 11.01 9.86 5.62
N ILE A 147 10.17 8.87 5.38
CA ILE A 147 9.04 8.90 4.44
C ILE A 147 7.77 8.43 5.14
#